data_0011ba0f82d143cd35431aaeb4bcd547
#
_entry.id   0011ba0f82d143cd35431aaeb4bcd547
#
_cell.length_a   1.000
_cell.length_b   1.000
_cell.length_c   1.000
_cell.angle_alpha   90.00
_cell.angle_beta   90.00
_cell.angle_gamma   90.00
#
_symmetry.space_group_name_H-M   'P 1'
#
loop_
_entity.id
_entity.type
_entity.pdbx_description
1 polymer ?
#
loop_
_entity_poly.entity_id
_entity_poly.type
_entity_poly.pdbx_seq_one_letter_code
_entity_poly.pdbx_strand_id
1 'polypeptide(L)'
;VCFWEKGLTLRNNTLTLGGSSVNVKTLLNNGEKIWKCYVEELGFLEPGNSLTDDHKICMFIVNQTEWRADGSGQDGTVWYYDGSTKRSKSYKVGLFHCNPWAAGAEGGHTAAHEIGHVFQFLVSADYAITKNTSEWNYGWRWGFGDNGDGGCAWWESCAQWQAFNVFPATLFSNGYYGEYVSSAYKNLLHEDYRYANYFIQYYWCQLFGKDFIGRMWRATKRPEDPVETYKRMNNATQDDFNKMMFDYACRAA
;
A
#
# COMPACT_ATOMS: atom_id res chain seq x y z
N VAL A 1 -9.55 -2.84 13.16
CA VAL A 1 -10.09 -2.13 14.34
C VAL A 1 -9.91 -0.63 14.15
N CYS A 2 -10.82 0.18 14.73
CA CYS A 2 -10.77 1.64 14.62
C CYS A 2 -10.75 2.28 16.01
N PHE A 3 -9.83 3.20 16.19
CA PHE A 3 -9.67 4.03 17.38
C PHE A 3 -9.77 5.51 17.00
N TRP A 4 -10.06 6.38 17.96
CA TRP A 4 -10.04 7.83 17.75
C TRP A 4 -9.50 8.56 18.97
N GLU A 5 -8.88 9.69 18.72
CA GLU A 5 -8.29 10.51 19.76
C GLU A 5 -9.35 11.16 20.68
N LYS A 6 -8.91 11.45 21.90
CA LYS A 6 -9.67 12.23 22.87
C LYS A 6 -10.02 13.61 22.27
N GLY A 7 -11.26 14.02 22.44
CA GLY A 7 -11.81 15.24 21.85
C GLY A 7 -12.73 14.99 20.67
N LEU A 8 -12.55 13.89 19.95
CA LEU A 8 -13.55 13.43 18.97
C LEU A 8 -14.70 12.71 19.68
N THR A 9 -15.91 13.04 19.31
CA THR A 9 -17.12 12.41 19.87
C THR A 9 -17.87 11.64 18.80
N LEU A 10 -18.07 10.36 19.03
CA LEU A 10 -18.86 9.51 18.15
C LEU A 10 -20.37 9.77 18.34
N ARG A 11 -21.04 10.20 17.26
CA ARG A 11 -22.50 10.36 17.24
C ARG A 11 -23.05 9.65 15.99
N ASN A 12 -24.00 8.74 16.19
CA ASN A 12 -24.60 7.95 15.10
C ASN A 12 -23.55 7.31 14.17
N ASN A 13 -22.51 6.70 14.75
CA ASN A 13 -21.34 6.14 14.04
C ASN A 13 -20.51 7.18 13.26
N THR A 14 -20.67 8.46 13.48
CA THR A 14 -19.97 9.53 12.79
C THR A 14 -19.09 10.33 13.73
N LEU A 15 -17.84 10.56 13.34
CA LEU A 15 -16.90 11.49 13.94
C LEU A 15 -16.84 12.74 13.07
N THR A 16 -16.89 13.91 13.67
CA THR A 16 -16.87 15.20 12.94
C THR A 16 -15.81 16.10 13.54
N LEU A 17 -15.07 16.79 12.67
CA LEU A 17 -14.05 17.77 13.02
C LEU A 17 -13.88 18.81 11.90
N GLY A 18 -13.89 20.11 12.23
CA GLY A 18 -13.61 21.17 11.26
C GLY A 18 -14.53 21.22 10.05
N GLY A 19 -15.78 20.76 10.17
CA GLY A 19 -16.73 20.67 9.05
C GLY A 19 -16.64 19.37 8.23
N SER A 20 -15.61 18.57 8.45
CA SER A 20 -15.46 17.25 7.83
C SER A 20 -15.98 16.14 8.73
N SER A 21 -16.40 15.04 8.14
CA SER A 21 -16.92 13.91 8.91
C SER A 21 -16.54 12.57 8.29
N VAL A 22 -16.45 11.55 9.15
CA VAL A 22 -16.28 10.16 8.73
C VAL A 22 -17.26 9.26 9.47
N ASN A 23 -17.93 8.39 8.73
CA ASN A 23 -18.74 7.33 9.33
C ASN A 23 -17.84 6.11 9.61
N VAL A 24 -17.62 5.82 10.87
CA VAL A 24 -16.71 4.74 11.33
C VAL A 24 -17.17 3.37 10.85
N LYS A 25 -18.49 3.12 10.77
CA LYS A 25 -19.00 1.85 10.24
C LYS A 25 -18.69 1.70 8.75
N THR A 26 -18.84 2.79 7.98
CA THR A 26 -18.46 2.79 6.56
C THR A 26 -16.97 2.59 6.39
N LEU A 27 -16.13 3.27 7.20
CA LEU A 27 -14.68 3.09 7.17
C LEU A 27 -14.26 1.65 7.47
N LEU A 28 -14.86 1.02 8.48
CA LEU A 28 -14.60 -0.38 8.79
C LEU A 28 -15.05 -1.33 7.66
N ASN A 29 -16.22 -1.09 7.06
CA ASN A 29 -16.69 -1.87 5.92
C ASN A 29 -15.76 -1.70 4.69
N ASN A 30 -15.25 -0.49 4.47
CA ASN A 30 -14.23 -0.26 3.44
C ASN A 30 -12.95 -1.03 3.76
N GLY A 31 -12.52 -1.04 5.03
CA GLY A 31 -11.38 -1.84 5.46
C GLY A 31 -11.50 -3.34 5.14
N GLU A 32 -12.68 -3.93 5.35
CA GLU A 32 -12.94 -5.33 4.97
C GLU A 32 -12.88 -5.54 3.45
N LYS A 33 -13.43 -4.62 2.66
CA LYS A 33 -13.32 -4.67 1.18
C LYS A 33 -11.88 -4.55 0.72
N ILE A 34 -11.11 -3.64 1.30
CA ILE A 34 -9.70 -3.43 1.02
C ILE A 34 -8.91 -4.69 1.33
N TRP A 35 -9.11 -5.25 2.53
CA TRP A 35 -8.45 -6.48 2.96
C TRP A 35 -8.73 -7.62 1.98
N LYS A 36 -9.99 -7.86 1.65
CA LYS A 36 -10.41 -8.90 0.71
C LYS A 36 -9.72 -8.73 -0.65
N CYS A 37 -9.75 -7.52 -1.22
CA CYS A 37 -9.10 -7.24 -2.49
C CYS A 37 -7.59 -7.49 -2.41
N TYR A 38 -6.90 -6.93 -1.41
CA TYR A 38 -5.45 -6.98 -1.35
C TYR A 38 -4.88 -8.35 -1.00
N VAL A 39 -5.62 -9.15 -0.24
CA VAL A 39 -5.22 -10.52 0.12
C VAL A 39 -5.70 -11.54 -0.90
N GLU A 40 -7.03 -11.61 -1.14
CA GLU A 40 -7.62 -12.68 -1.92
C GLU A 40 -7.46 -12.49 -3.42
N GLU A 41 -7.45 -11.23 -3.91
CA GLU A 41 -7.40 -10.96 -5.34
C GLU A 41 -6.01 -10.52 -5.81
N LEU A 42 -5.33 -9.65 -5.05
CA LEU A 42 -4.04 -9.10 -5.43
C LEU A 42 -2.85 -9.85 -4.81
N GLY A 43 -3.08 -10.76 -3.88
CA GLY A 43 -2.06 -11.67 -3.37
C GLY A 43 -0.91 -11.02 -2.59
N PHE A 44 -1.13 -9.89 -1.91
CA PHE A 44 -0.07 -9.24 -1.13
C PHE A 44 0.38 -10.06 0.06
N LEU A 45 -0.53 -10.77 0.72
CA LEU A 45 -0.25 -11.62 1.87
C LEU A 45 -0.72 -13.05 1.61
N GLU A 46 -0.16 -13.98 2.36
CA GLU A 46 -0.55 -15.40 2.32
C GLU A 46 -1.27 -15.76 3.62
N PRO A 47 -2.60 -15.94 3.59
CA PRO A 47 -3.34 -16.39 4.76
C PRO A 47 -2.76 -17.69 5.33
N GLY A 48 -2.68 -17.80 6.64
CA GLY A 48 -2.01 -18.88 7.34
C GLY A 48 -0.51 -18.67 7.56
N ASN A 49 0.10 -17.64 6.92
CA ASN A 49 1.51 -17.28 7.04
C ASN A 49 1.71 -15.76 7.20
N SER A 50 0.71 -15.03 7.63
CA SER A 50 0.74 -13.57 7.73
C SER A 50 0.48 -13.09 9.16
N LEU A 51 1.05 -11.93 9.50
CA LEU A 51 0.74 -11.20 10.74
C LEU A 51 -0.73 -10.83 10.87
N THR A 52 -1.43 -10.70 9.75
CA THR A 52 -2.88 -10.42 9.77
C THR A 52 -3.71 -11.60 10.24
N ASP A 53 -3.15 -12.79 10.33
CA ASP A 53 -3.82 -13.96 10.92
C ASP A 53 -4.02 -13.78 12.43
N ASP A 54 -3.04 -13.16 13.10
CA ASP A 54 -3.06 -12.92 14.55
C ASP A 54 -3.36 -11.46 14.92
N HIS A 55 -3.07 -10.50 14.04
CA HIS A 55 -3.09 -9.08 14.34
C HIS A 55 -3.91 -8.30 13.31
N LYS A 56 -4.92 -7.58 13.79
CA LYS A 56 -5.75 -6.72 12.93
C LYS A 56 -5.03 -5.41 12.62
N ILE A 57 -5.26 -4.88 11.41
CA ILE A 57 -4.85 -3.52 11.05
C ILE A 57 -5.57 -2.53 11.98
N CYS A 58 -4.80 -1.58 12.53
CA CYS A 58 -5.28 -0.54 13.42
C CYS A 58 -5.49 0.75 12.62
N MET A 59 -6.69 1.28 12.65
CA MET A 59 -7.05 2.56 12.07
C MET A 59 -7.17 3.59 13.20
N PHE A 60 -6.44 4.69 13.12
CA PHE A 60 -6.47 5.76 14.13
C PHE A 60 -7.01 7.04 13.50
N ILE A 61 -8.11 7.56 14.03
CA ILE A 61 -8.67 8.84 13.63
C ILE A 61 -8.17 9.90 14.58
N VAL A 62 -7.32 10.80 14.07
CA VAL A 62 -6.69 11.85 14.86
C VAL A 62 -7.55 13.11 14.93
N ASN A 63 -7.46 13.82 16.05
CA ASN A 63 -8.16 15.09 16.30
C ASN A 63 -7.35 16.28 15.75
N GLN A 64 -7.20 16.33 14.42
CA GLN A 64 -6.41 17.31 13.67
C GLN A 64 -7.22 17.81 12.48
N THR A 65 -7.30 19.11 12.27
CA THR A 65 -8.06 19.74 11.18
C THR A 65 -7.32 19.75 9.85
N GLU A 66 -5.99 19.91 9.89
CA GLU A 66 -5.13 19.82 8.70
C GLU A 66 -5.16 18.39 8.15
N TRP A 67 -5.02 18.28 6.83
CA TRP A 67 -4.99 16.98 6.17
C TRP A 67 -4.00 16.01 6.82
N ARG A 68 -4.48 14.84 7.16
CA ARG A 68 -3.66 13.74 7.68
C ARG A 68 -4.15 12.42 7.12
N ALA A 69 -3.31 11.78 6.34
CA ALA A 69 -3.45 10.38 5.94
C ALA A 69 -2.04 9.78 5.84
N ASP A 70 -1.80 8.67 6.49
CA ASP A 70 -0.60 7.87 6.32
C ASP A 70 -0.85 6.41 6.64
N GLY A 71 -0.25 5.53 5.83
CA GLY A 71 -0.22 4.10 6.02
C GLY A 71 1.19 3.63 6.37
N SER A 72 1.32 2.86 7.43
CA SER A 72 2.62 2.42 7.93
C SER A 72 2.49 1.12 8.74
N GLY A 73 3.54 0.77 9.43
CA GLY A 73 3.55 -0.28 10.42
C GLY A 73 4.28 0.12 11.69
N GLN A 74 3.96 -0.58 12.75
CA GLN A 74 4.59 -0.42 14.04
C GLN A 74 5.08 -1.77 14.52
N ASP A 75 6.31 -1.82 15.01
CA ASP A 75 6.82 -2.95 15.75
C ASP A 75 7.23 -2.54 17.18
N GLY A 76 7.33 -3.53 18.05
CA GLY A 76 7.69 -3.28 19.43
C GLY A 76 7.63 -4.54 20.28
N THR A 77 7.79 -4.35 21.58
CA THR A 77 7.71 -5.41 22.57
C THR A 77 6.74 -5.01 23.67
N VAL A 78 5.75 -5.84 23.91
CA VAL A 78 4.88 -5.71 25.08
C VAL A 78 5.36 -6.63 26.20
N TRP A 79 5.28 -6.12 27.40
CA TRP A 79 5.57 -6.88 28.62
C TRP A 79 4.25 -7.21 29.32
N TYR A 80 4.12 -8.44 29.76
CA TYR A 80 2.94 -8.91 30.48
C TYR A 80 3.34 -9.87 31.60
N TYR A 81 2.43 -10.13 32.51
CA TYR A 81 2.63 -11.09 33.57
C TYR A 81 1.83 -12.36 33.28
N ASP A 82 2.49 -13.51 33.36
CA ASP A 82 1.90 -14.84 33.37
C ASP A 82 2.06 -15.39 34.79
N GLY A 83 1.03 -15.25 35.60
CA GLY A 83 1.12 -15.41 37.05
C GLY A 83 2.07 -14.36 37.64
N SER A 84 3.12 -14.79 38.32
CA SER A 84 4.16 -13.93 38.89
C SER A 84 5.35 -13.69 37.96
N THR A 85 5.37 -14.34 36.79
CA THR A 85 6.52 -14.29 35.87
C THR A 85 6.32 -13.18 34.85
N LYS A 86 7.24 -12.20 34.79
CA LYS A 86 7.28 -11.19 33.75
C LYS A 86 7.74 -11.80 32.43
N ARG A 87 6.93 -11.66 31.38
CA ARG A 87 7.21 -12.14 30.04
C ARG A 87 7.15 -11.00 29.04
N SER A 88 7.70 -11.21 27.84
CA SER A 88 7.60 -10.27 26.74
C SER A 88 7.14 -10.97 25.46
N LYS A 89 6.42 -10.24 24.61
CA LYS A 89 6.04 -10.67 23.27
C LYS A 89 6.30 -9.52 22.30
N SER A 90 7.06 -9.79 21.26
CA SER A 90 7.20 -8.84 20.14
C SER A 90 5.95 -8.84 19.29
N TYR A 91 5.63 -7.69 18.73
CA TYR A 91 4.51 -7.51 17.79
C TYR A 91 4.94 -6.68 16.60
N LYS A 92 4.23 -6.87 15.49
CA LYS A 92 4.27 -6.03 14.29
C LYS A 92 2.84 -5.86 13.83
N VAL A 93 2.38 -4.63 13.67
CA VAL A 93 0.99 -4.33 13.28
C VAL A 93 0.95 -3.26 12.21
N GLY A 94 0.00 -3.38 11.30
CA GLY A 94 -0.29 -2.35 10.32
C GLY A 94 -1.08 -1.20 10.93
N LEU A 95 -0.70 0.04 10.60
CA LEU A 95 -1.29 1.25 11.11
C LEU A 95 -1.76 2.14 9.95
N PHE A 96 -3.00 2.60 10.04
CA PHE A 96 -3.54 3.66 9.21
C PHE A 96 -3.94 4.83 10.10
N HIS A 97 -3.30 5.99 9.92
CA HIS A 97 -3.64 7.22 10.61
C HIS A 97 -4.32 8.18 9.65
N CYS A 98 -5.43 8.77 10.09
CA CYS A 98 -6.15 9.76 9.29
C CYS A 98 -6.93 10.72 10.19
N ASN A 99 -7.23 11.90 9.67
CA ASN A 99 -8.26 12.75 10.26
C ASN A 99 -9.64 12.48 9.60
N PRO A 100 -10.76 13.01 10.15
CA PRO A 100 -12.08 12.79 9.56
C PRO A 100 -12.21 13.24 8.10
N TRP A 101 -11.47 14.28 7.70
CA TRP A 101 -11.45 14.74 6.31
C TRP A 101 -10.85 13.69 5.37
N ALA A 102 -9.62 13.25 5.64
CA ALA A 102 -8.92 12.27 4.81
C ALA A 102 -9.61 10.90 4.79
N ALA A 103 -10.14 10.47 5.95
CA ALA A 103 -10.84 9.18 6.06
C ALA A 103 -12.09 9.07 5.18
N GLY A 104 -12.76 10.20 4.91
CA GLY A 104 -13.94 10.28 4.04
C GLY A 104 -13.65 10.69 2.60
N ALA A 105 -12.41 11.08 2.30
CA ALA A 105 -12.06 11.61 0.99
C ALA A 105 -12.22 10.59 -0.13
N GLU A 106 -12.63 11.08 -1.29
CA GLU A 106 -12.74 10.30 -2.54
C GLU A 106 -13.50 8.98 -2.39
N GLY A 107 -14.53 8.95 -1.55
CA GLY A 107 -15.38 7.76 -1.36
C GLY A 107 -14.66 6.56 -0.73
N GLY A 108 -13.49 6.77 -0.12
CA GLY A 108 -12.66 5.76 0.51
C GLY A 108 -11.38 5.41 -0.26
N HIS A 109 -11.14 6.03 -1.42
CA HIS A 109 -9.93 5.82 -2.20
C HIS A 109 -8.67 6.18 -1.40
N THR A 110 -8.65 7.34 -0.74
CA THR A 110 -7.53 7.74 0.12
C THR A 110 -7.24 6.70 1.21
N ALA A 111 -8.28 6.21 1.90
CA ALA A 111 -8.10 5.16 2.90
C ALA A 111 -7.53 3.87 2.29
N ALA A 112 -7.96 3.50 1.08
CA ALA A 112 -7.42 2.33 0.38
C ALA A 112 -5.96 2.53 -0.02
N HIS A 113 -5.59 3.72 -0.51
CA HIS A 113 -4.20 4.07 -0.83
C HIS A 113 -3.29 3.92 0.39
N GLU A 114 -3.64 4.53 1.50
CA GLU A 114 -2.84 4.46 2.73
C GLU A 114 -2.78 3.05 3.32
N ILE A 115 -3.90 2.31 3.27
CA ILE A 115 -3.88 0.89 3.64
C ILE A 115 -3.04 0.07 2.65
N GLY A 116 -2.88 0.50 1.41
CA GLY A 116 -1.90 -0.06 0.47
C GLY A 116 -0.49 -0.03 1.05
N HIS A 117 -0.07 1.10 1.62
CA HIS A 117 1.22 1.22 2.32
C HIS A 117 1.32 0.32 3.54
N VAL A 118 0.22 0.13 4.27
CA VAL A 118 0.17 -0.85 5.36
C VAL A 118 0.48 -2.24 4.85
N PHE A 119 -0.09 -2.66 3.71
CA PHE A 119 0.18 -3.97 3.12
C PHE A 119 1.62 -4.11 2.63
N GLN A 120 2.21 -3.07 2.07
CA GLN A 120 3.62 -3.02 1.70
C GLN A 120 4.53 -3.24 2.92
N PHE A 121 4.19 -2.62 4.06
CA PHE A 121 4.87 -2.90 5.33
C PHE A 121 4.67 -4.36 5.78
N LEU A 122 3.44 -4.87 5.75
CA LEU A 122 3.12 -6.23 6.21
C LEU A 122 3.83 -7.30 5.39
N VAL A 123 3.97 -7.13 4.07
CA VAL A 123 4.78 -8.03 3.22
C VAL A 123 6.19 -8.18 3.76
N SER A 124 6.84 -7.08 4.13
CA SER A 124 8.20 -7.11 4.67
C SER A 124 8.26 -7.70 6.06
N ALA A 125 7.26 -7.41 6.89
CA ALA A 125 7.16 -7.98 8.23
C ALA A 125 6.95 -9.49 8.18
N ASP A 126 6.10 -9.97 7.28
CA ASP A 126 5.87 -11.39 7.05
C ASP A 126 7.13 -12.11 6.55
N TYR A 127 7.88 -11.48 5.63
CA TYR A 127 9.16 -12.00 5.20
C TYR A 127 10.13 -12.18 6.36
N ALA A 128 10.29 -11.16 7.21
CA ALA A 128 11.19 -11.20 8.36
C ALA A 128 10.81 -12.34 9.34
N ILE A 129 9.52 -12.57 9.56
CA ILE A 129 9.03 -13.64 10.43
C ILE A 129 9.25 -15.01 9.77
N THR A 130 8.82 -15.19 8.53
CA THR A 130 8.91 -16.46 7.82
C THR A 130 10.35 -16.92 7.65
N LYS A 131 11.28 -15.97 7.44
CA LYS A 131 12.72 -16.26 7.31
C LYS A 131 13.47 -16.22 8.62
N ASN A 132 12.80 -15.90 9.72
CA ASN A 132 13.42 -15.73 11.04
C ASN A 132 14.66 -14.83 10.99
N THR A 133 14.53 -13.68 10.38
CA THR A 133 15.59 -12.69 10.17
C THR A 133 15.17 -11.32 10.67
N SER A 134 16.13 -10.49 11.07
CA SER A 134 15.92 -9.06 11.30
C SER A 134 16.00 -8.25 9.99
N GLU A 135 16.39 -8.89 8.90
CA GLU A 135 16.46 -8.24 7.60
C GLU A 135 15.05 -8.06 7.04
N TRP A 136 14.75 -6.82 6.71
CA TRP A 136 13.52 -6.48 6.05
C TRP A 136 13.70 -6.55 4.55
N ASN A 137 12.70 -7.05 3.85
CA ASN A 137 12.65 -6.95 2.41
C ASN A 137 12.18 -5.54 2.04
N TYR A 138 13.10 -4.64 1.75
CA TYR A 138 12.81 -3.21 1.52
C TYR A 138 12.42 -2.89 0.08
N GLY A 139 11.63 -3.73 -0.53
CA GLY A 139 11.14 -3.49 -1.88
C GLY A 139 10.30 -2.24 -2.09
N TRP A 140 10.08 -1.41 -1.09
CA TRP A 140 9.18 -0.28 -1.19
C TRP A 140 9.80 1.06 -1.59
N ARG A 141 11.10 1.25 -1.36
CA ARG A 141 11.75 2.51 -1.71
C ARG A 141 12.45 2.40 -3.05
N TRP A 142 11.66 2.29 -4.09
CA TRP A 142 12.13 2.29 -5.46
C TRP A 142 11.61 3.53 -6.18
N GLY A 143 12.53 4.44 -6.49
CA GLY A 143 12.24 5.64 -7.23
C GLY A 143 13.49 6.46 -7.46
N PHE A 144 13.47 7.29 -8.50
CA PHE A 144 14.55 8.18 -8.86
C PHE A 144 14.01 9.60 -9.01
N GLY A 145 14.64 10.56 -8.33
CA GLY A 145 14.47 11.98 -8.60
C GLY A 145 15.32 12.43 -9.78
N ASP A 146 15.19 13.70 -10.16
CA ASP A 146 16.01 14.31 -11.22
C ASP A 146 17.51 14.26 -10.92
N ASN A 147 17.87 14.20 -9.64
CA ASN A 147 19.27 14.12 -9.18
C ASN A 147 19.77 12.67 -8.99
N GLY A 148 18.98 11.65 -9.37
CA GLY A 148 19.31 10.25 -9.17
C GLY A 148 19.17 9.73 -7.74
N ASP A 149 18.64 10.55 -6.84
CA ASP A 149 18.37 10.16 -5.45
C ASP A 149 17.24 9.12 -5.38
N GLY A 150 17.38 8.15 -4.49
CA GLY A 150 16.34 7.18 -4.23
C GLY A 150 15.04 7.85 -3.74
N GLY A 151 13.92 7.35 -4.18
CA GLY A 151 12.60 7.88 -3.86
C GLY A 151 11.60 6.79 -3.50
N CYS A 152 10.31 7.09 -3.69
CA CYS A 152 9.20 6.20 -3.37
C CYS A 152 8.20 6.02 -4.53
N ALA A 153 8.62 6.26 -5.78
CA ALA A 153 7.74 6.21 -6.96
C ALA A 153 6.96 4.89 -7.06
N TRP A 154 7.62 3.76 -6.88
CA TRP A 154 6.95 2.46 -6.91
C TRP A 154 6.02 2.22 -5.73
N TRP A 155 6.41 2.69 -4.56
CA TRP A 155 5.59 2.66 -3.35
C TRP A 155 4.25 3.36 -3.57
N GLU A 156 4.29 4.59 -4.05
CA GLU A 156 3.12 5.42 -4.28
C GLU A 156 2.25 4.91 -5.45
N SER A 157 2.88 4.61 -6.60
CA SER A 157 2.13 4.11 -7.77
C SER A 157 1.45 2.77 -7.49
N CYS A 158 2.08 1.91 -6.69
CA CYS A 158 1.48 0.64 -6.29
C CYS A 158 0.30 0.86 -5.34
N ALA A 159 0.39 1.78 -4.36
CA ALA A 159 -0.72 2.11 -3.48
C ALA A 159 -1.91 2.72 -4.26
N GLN A 160 -1.64 3.56 -5.27
CA GLN A 160 -2.67 4.05 -6.18
C GLN A 160 -3.35 2.92 -6.96
N TRP A 161 -2.55 2.03 -7.58
CA TRP A 161 -3.08 0.87 -8.27
C TRP A 161 -3.93 -0.02 -7.35
N GLN A 162 -3.48 -0.27 -6.12
CA GLN A 162 -4.24 -1.02 -5.11
C GLN A 162 -5.58 -0.34 -4.83
N ALA A 163 -5.57 0.97 -4.57
CA ALA A 163 -6.79 1.73 -4.27
C ALA A 163 -7.80 1.71 -5.42
N PHE A 164 -7.35 1.84 -6.66
CA PHE A 164 -8.23 1.77 -7.83
C PHE A 164 -8.79 0.37 -8.10
N ASN A 165 -8.16 -0.70 -7.63
CA ASN A 165 -8.75 -2.04 -7.68
C ASN A 165 -9.95 -2.18 -6.73
N VAL A 166 -9.99 -1.41 -5.64
CA VAL A 166 -11.12 -1.38 -4.68
C VAL A 166 -12.19 -0.36 -5.09
N PHE A 167 -11.75 0.83 -5.56
CA PHE A 167 -12.59 1.99 -5.88
C PHE A 167 -12.31 2.49 -7.32
N PRO A 168 -12.68 1.72 -8.35
CA PRO A 168 -12.33 2.03 -9.74
C PRO A 168 -13.04 3.25 -10.31
N ALA A 169 -14.09 3.75 -9.68
CA ALA A 169 -14.90 4.86 -10.20
C ALA A 169 -14.10 6.17 -10.40
N THR A 170 -13.00 6.35 -9.67
CA THR A 170 -12.15 7.54 -9.77
C THR A 170 -10.94 7.38 -10.68
N LEU A 171 -10.73 6.19 -11.28
CA LEU A 171 -9.52 5.82 -12.03
C LEU A 171 -9.13 6.83 -13.12
N PHE A 172 -10.10 7.35 -13.88
CA PHE A 172 -9.87 8.33 -14.95
C PHE A 172 -10.42 9.72 -14.64
N SER A 173 -11.12 9.90 -13.52
CA SER A 173 -11.75 11.18 -13.16
C SER A 173 -10.88 12.06 -12.28
N ASN A 174 -9.75 11.55 -11.78
CA ASN A 174 -8.74 12.30 -11.04
C ASN A 174 -7.73 12.95 -12.00
N GLY A 175 -6.93 13.91 -11.52
CA GLY A 175 -5.91 14.57 -12.32
C GLY A 175 -4.75 13.68 -12.76
N TYR A 176 -4.59 12.50 -12.15
CA TYR A 176 -3.44 11.61 -12.37
C TYR A 176 -3.38 11.02 -13.78
N TYR A 177 -4.52 10.81 -14.45
CA TYR A 177 -4.48 10.37 -15.85
C TYR A 177 -3.82 11.41 -16.76
N GLY A 178 -4.18 12.68 -16.61
CA GLY A 178 -3.54 13.77 -17.35
C GLY A 178 -2.05 13.91 -17.03
N GLU A 179 -1.68 13.74 -15.77
CA GLU A 179 -0.28 13.72 -15.33
C GLU A 179 0.48 12.53 -15.96
N TYR A 180 -0.11 11.33 -15.98
CA TYR A 180 0.47 10.17 -16.65
C TYR A 180 0.75 10.44 -18.11
N VAL A 181 -0.24 10.90 -18.87
CA VAL A 181 -0.10 11.20 -20.32
C VAL A 181 0.99 12.23 -20.58
N SER A 182 1.06 13.29 -19.77
CA SER A 182 2.07 14.35 -19.92
C SER A 182 3.48 13.93 -19.50
N SER A 183 3.62 12.88 -18.71
CA SER A 183 4.89 12.44 -18.11
C SER A 183 5.33 11.03 -18.56
N ALA A 184 4.58 10.38 -19.44
CA ALA A 184 4.82 8.99 -19.87
C ALA A 184 6.18 8.75 -20.57
N TYR A 185 6.87 9.82 -20.98
CA TYR A 185 8.24 9.76 -21.53
C TYR A 185 9.33 9.55 -20.45
N LYS A 186 8.97 9.73 -19.17
CA LYS A 186 9.90 9.58 -18.05
C LYS A 186 10.11 8.12 -17.69
N ASN A 187 11.18 7.86 -16.95
CA ASN A 187 11.47 6.51 -16.44
C ASN A 187 10.32 6.01 -15.55
N LEU A 188 10.02 4.72 -15.65
CA LEU A 188 9.00 4.01 -14.86
C LEU A 188 9.05 4.31 -13.35
N LEU A 189 10.21 4.56 -12.79
CA LEU A 189 10.42 4.83 -11.37
C LEU A 189 10.70 6.30 -11.06
N HIS A 190 10.33 7.23 -11.96
CA HIS A 190 10.56 8.65 -11.77
C HIS A 190 9.58 9.25 -10.75
N GLU A 191 10.11 10.03 -9.81
CA GLU A 191 9.34 10.62 -8.70
C GLU A 191 8.26 11.62 -9.13
N ASP A 192 8.47 12.34 -10.24
CA ASP A 192 7.57 13.42 -10.67
C ASP A 192 6.15 12.95 -10.96
N TYR A 193 5.94 11.69 -11.32
CA TYR A 193 4.60 11.16 -11.59
C TYR A 193 4.29 9.88 -10.81
N ARG A 194 4.87 9.78 -9.63
CA ARG A 194 4.74 8.63 -8.72
C ARG A 194 3.29 8.23 -8.43
N TYR A 195 2.38 9.20 -8.36
CA TYR A 195 0.96 8.93 -8.15
C TYR A 195 0.19 8.61 -9.43
N ALA A 196 0.78 8.87 -10.60
CA ALA A 196 0.13 8.68 -11.90
C ALA A 196 0.58 7.40 -12.62
N ASN A 197 1.75 6.86 -12.27
CA ASN A 197 2.38 5.75 -13.00
C ASN A 197 1.88 4.36 -12.55
N TYR A 198 0.58 4.20 -12.35
CA TYR A 198 -0.03 2.93 -11.92
C TYR A 198 -0.52 2.05 -13.07
N PHE A 199 -0.50 2.51 -14.32
CA PHE A 199 -1.00 1.76 -15.47
C PHE A 199 -0.12 0.56 -15.82
N ILE A 200 1.18 0.63 -15.55
CA ILE A 200 2.09 -0.50 -15.77
C ILE A 200 1.73 -1.70 -14.90
N GLN A 201 1.23 -1.50 -13.67
CA GLN A 201 0.79 -2.58 -12.81
C GLN A 201 -0.43 -3.30 -13.40
N TYR A 202 -1.38 -2.57 -13.99
CA TYR A 202 -2.50 -3.17 -14.72
C TYR A 202 -2.02 -3.99 -15.90
N TYR A 203 -1.10 -3.45 -16.70
CA TYR A 203 -0.55 -4.13 -17.85
C TYR A 203 0.16 -5.43 -17.46
N TRP A 204 1.01 -5.40 -16.42
CA TRP A 204 1.67 -6.61 -15.95
C TRP A 204 0.69 -7.63 -15.38
N CYS A 205 -0.34 -7.19 -14.66
CA CYS A 205 -1.39 -8.10 -14.20
C CYS A 205 -2.21 -8.71 -15.33
N GLN A 206 -2.39 -7.99 -16.44
CA GLN A 206 -3.01 -8.54 -17.64
C GLN A 206 -2.18 -9.66 -18.27
N LEU A 207 -0.85 -9.55 -18.23
CA LEU A 207 0.06 -10.55 -18.80
C LEU A 207 0.26 -11.76 -17.88
N PHE A 208 0.32 -11.56 -16.55
CA PHE A 208 0.84 -12.56 -15.62
C PHE A 208 -0.14 -12.97 -14.52
N GLY A 209 -1.36 -12.46 -14.54
CA GLY A 209 -2.39 -12.71 -13.54
C GLY A 209 -2.57 -11.56 -12.54
N LYS A 210 -3.78 -11.46 -11.99
CA LYS A 210 -4.21 -10.34 -11.13
C LYS A 210 -3.34 -10.18 -9.89
N ASP A 211 -2.76 -11.26 -9.39
CA ASP A 211 -1.91 -11.33 -8.20
C ASP A 211 -0.42 -11.05 -8.47
N PHE A 212 -0.05 -10.74 -9.72
CA PHE A 212 1.35 -10.64 -10.11
C PHE A 212 2.12 -9.59 -9.30
N ILE A 213 1.54 -8.42 -9.08
CA ILE A 213 2.18 -7.34 -8.31
C ILE A 213 2.37 -7.75 -6.83
N GLY A 214 1.37 -8.38 -6.22
CA GLY A 214 1.49 -8.91 -4.86
C GLY A 214 2.61 -9.96 -4.76
N ARG A 215 2.69 -10.87 -5.72
CA ARG A 215 3.79 -11.84 -5.81
C ARG A 215 5.15 -11.16 -6.01
N MET A 216 5.24 -10.10 -6.79
CA MET A 216 6.47 -9.30 -6.93
C MET A 216 6.90 -8.73 -5.58
N TRP A 217 5.99 -8.09 -4.84
CA TRP A 217 6.28 -7.55 -3.52
C TRP A 217 6.82 -8.62 -2.57
N ARG A 218 6.20 -9.81 -2.54
CA ARG A 218 6.65 -10.94 -1.71
C ARG A 218 7.98 -11.55 -2.18
N ALA A 219 8.29 -11.44 -3.47
CA ALA A 219 9.47 -12.02 -4.08
C ALA A 219 10.69 -11.07 -4.11
N THR A 220 10.55 -9.81 -3.68
CA THR A 220 11.64 -8.84 -3.73
C THR A 220 12.88 -9.32 -2.96
N LYS A 221 14.05 -8.90 -3.44
CA LYS A 221 15.34 -9.13 -2.78
C LYS A 221 16.15 -7.84 -2.79
N ARG A 222 16.88 -7.56 -1.72
CA ARG A 222 17.85 -6.48 -1.76
C ARG A 222 19.04 -6.87 -2.65
N PRO A 223 19.59 -5.94 -3.45
CA PRO A 223 19.20 -4.54 -3.69
C PRO A 223 18.29 -4.35 -4.92
N GLU A 224 17.58 -5.38 -5.37
CA GLU A 224 16.77 -5.34 -6.60
C GLU A 224 15.75 -4.19 -6.59
N ASP A 225 15.59 -3.56 -7.74
CA ASP A 225 14.45 -2.69 -8.05
C ASP A 225 13.28 -3.49 -8.67
N PRO A 226 12.10 -2.88 -8.95
CA PRO A 226 10.98 -3.57 -9.56
C PRO A 226 11.28 -4.18 -10.93
N VAL A 227 12.12 -3.55 -11.72
CA VAL A 227 12.50 -4.04 -13.06
C VAL A 227 13.39 -5.28 -12.93
N GLU A 228 14.32 -5.26 -12.00
CA GLU A 228 15.20 -6.41 -11.71
C GLU A 228 14.40 -7.58 -11.13
N THR A 229 13.48 -7.31 -10.20
CA THR A 229 12.56 -8.31 -9.66
C THR A 229 11.68 -8.90 -10.77
N TYR A 230 11.10 -8.06 -11.64
CA TYR A 230 10.33 -8.49 -12.81
C TYR A 230 11.15 -9.43 -13.72
N LYS A 231 12.37 -9.00 -14.10
CA LYS A 231 13.24 -9.79 -14.97
C LYS A 231 13.59 -11.14 -14.36
N ARG A 232 13.92 -11.18 -13.08
CA ARG A 232 14.24 -12.41 -12.37
C ARG A 232 13.05 -13.36 -12.30
N MET A 233 11.87 -12.85 -11.94
CA MET A 233 10.65 -13.66 -11.80
C MET A 233 10.21 -14.29 -13.12
N ASN A 234 10.44 -13.60 -14.23
CA ASN A 234 10.02 -14.05 -15.57
C ASN A 234 11.18 -14.63 -16.39
N ASN A 235 12.37 -14.78 -15.80
CA ASN A 235 13.59 -15.19 -16.52
C ASN A 235 13.84 -14.36 -17.79
N ALA A 236 13.56 -13.06 -17.72
CA ALA A 236 13.59 -12.13 -18.84
C ALA A 236 14.95 -11.44 -18.96
N THR A 237 15.46 -11.34 -20.18
CA THR A 237 16.61 -10.52 -20.50
C THR A 237 16.24 -9.03 -20.54
N GLN A 238 17.24 -8.16 -20.67
CA GLN A 238 16.98 -6.73 -20.90
C GLN A 238 16.22 -6.50 -22.21
N ASP A 239 16.53 -7.27 -23.26
CA ASP A 239 15.83 -7.17 -24.55
C ASP A 239 14.35 -7.61 -24.44
N ASP A 240 14.06 -8.64 -23.66
CA ASP A 240 12.69 -9.07 -23.41
C ASP A 240 11.92 -7.99 -22.62
N PHE A 241 12.55 -7.38 -21.64
CA PHE A 241 11.97 -6.26 -20.91
C PHE A 241 11.71 -5.05 -21.82
N ASN A 242 12.67 -4.69 -22.70
CA ASN A 242 12.53 -3.60 -23.66
C ASN A 242 11.37 -3.85 -24.63
N LYS A 243 11.21 -5.08 -25.14
CA LYS A 243 10.09 -5.47 -26.00
C LYS A 243 8.74 -5.36 -25.27
N MET A 244 8.70 -5.80 -24.03
CA MET A 244 7.51 -5.68 -23.18
C MET A 244 7.13 -4.21 -22.95
N MET A 245 8.11 -3.34 -22.65
CA MET A 245 7.89 -1.91 -22.48
C MET A 245 7.43 -1.23 -23.78
N PHE A 246 7.93 -1.68 -24.92
CA PHE A 246 7.46 -1.19 -26.23
C PHE A 246 5.99 -1.58 -26.48
N ASP A 247 5.60 -2.84 -26.20
CA ASP A 247 4.19 -3.27 -26.29
C ASP A 247 3.30 -2.46 -25.33
N TYR A 248 3.76 -2.24 -24.09
CA TYR A 248 3.06 -1.38 -23.14
C TYR A 248 2.85 0.02 -23.69
N ALA A 249 3.88 0.67 -24.21
CA ALA A 249 3.79 2.01 -24.79
C ALA A 249 2.81 2.05 -25.98
N CYS A 250 2.84 1.05 -26.85
CA CYS A 250 1.90 0.94 -27.97
C CYS A 250 0.42 0.78 -27.54
N ARG A 251 0.17 0.16 -26.38
CA ARG A 251 -1.19 0.00 -25.85
C ARG A 251 -1.67 1.22 -25.07
N ALA A 252 -0.74 2.02 -24.55
CA ALA A 252 -1.04 3.23 -23.79
C ALA A 252 -1.25 4.47 -24.68
N ALA A 253 -0.85 4.40 -25.99
CA ALA A 253 -1.03 5.44 -26.99
C ALA A 253 -2.41 5.38 -27.63
#